data_b0f0538f9d406cc27e138cee194a409a
#
_entry.id   b0f0538f9d406cc27e138cee194a409a
#
_cell.length_a   1.000
_cell.length_b   1.000
_cell.length_c   1.000
_cell.angle_alpha   90.00
_cell.angle_beta   90.00
_cell.angle_gamma   90.00
#
_symmetry.space_group_name_H-M   'P 1'
#
loop_
_entity.id
_entity.type
_entity.pdbx_description
1 polymer ?
#
loop_
_entity_poly.entity_id
_entity_poly.type
_entity_poly.pdbx_seq_one_letter_code
_entity_poly.pdbx_strand_id
1 'polypeptide(L)'
;MIVNDPALNIDWLDYGVLIPFPPRRPSAILNFLGEKTASFPGPVIEMPLNKVFASYDDIRHVHEESYCNSLLNGGASLEIALQTIYELIDEEGRPCRYDKLLAKKPLVKMFIEMVLPRLYGTCFAANTALEDKKGFCYYLSGGNHHARYSEGAGFCVLNDMMIAARKLQAQGRVHRIWIIDVDAHKACGTAELNFFIKNGSPCGFEEGAYIYTLCVHMAQGWPLDAKTLSSAKPGRAPLINCDVDIPVAEGEEPLYAKKLTAGLKLLEEKTKTETGAEAEFAFVVDGSDPYEHDELESSALLKLTLSQCVERDMIIYDFLRTRNIPCVWVLSGGYGKRAWEPPAHFLAELCRHRG
;
A
#
# COMPACT_ATOMS: atom_id res chain seq x y z
N MET A 1 0.84 13.91 -11.49
CA MET A 1 -0.01 13.10 -12.38
C MET A 1 -0.89 12.16 -11.57
N ILE A 2 -2.00 11.70 -12.13
CA ILE A 2 -2.85 10.64 -11.55
C ILE A 2 -2.83 9.47 -12.52
N VAL A 3 -2.55 8.27 -12.04
CA VAL A 3 -2.65 7.02 -12.82
C VAL A 3 -3.93 6.30 -12.40
N ASN A 4 -4.77 6.02 -13.38
CA ASN A 4 -6.02 5.28 -13.21
C ASN A 4 -6.00 4.01 -14.04
N ASP A 5 -6.43 2.91 -13.45
CA ASP A 5 -6.72 1.68 -14.20
C ASP A 5 -8.24 1.44 -14.19
N PRO A 6 -8.93 1.70 -15.30
CA PRO A 6 -10.38 1.48 -15.37
C PRO A 6 -10.80 0.04 -15.09
N ALA A 7 -9.89 -0.94 -15.34
CA ALA A 7 -10.15 -2.35 -15.05
C ALA A 7 -10.29 -2.63 -13.55
N LEU A 8 -9.77 -1.75 -12.68
CA LEU A 8 -9.88 -1.85 -11.23
C LEU A 8 -11.11 -1.18 -10.62
N ASN A 9 -12.02 -0.63 -11.43
CA ASN A 9 -13.37 -0.23 -10.98
C ASN A 9 -14.26 -1.47 -10.80
N ILE A 10 -13.90 -2.32 -9.86
CA ILE A 10 -14.49 -3.64 -9.64
C ILE A 10 -15.57 -3.57 -8.57
N ASP A 11 -16.60 -4.38 -8.74
CA ASP A 11 -17.51 -4.75 -7.65
C ASP A 11 -17.02 -6.08 -7.05
N TRP A 12 -16.59 -6.03 -5.79
CA TRP A 12 -16.10 -7.19 -5.07
C TRP A 12 -17.15 -8.28 -4.90
N LEU A 13 -18.40 -7.89 -4.89
CA LEU A 13 -19.55 -8.80 -4.84
C LEU A 13 -19.61 -9.72 -6.06
N ASP A 14 -19.07 -9.29 -7.21
CA ASP A 14 -18.98 -10.13 -8.39
C ASP A 14 -18.12 -11.40 -8.17
N TYR A 15 -17.28 -11.39 -7.15
CA TYR A 15 -16.49 -12.55 -6.71
C TYR A 15 -17.04 -13.19 -5.43
N GLY A 16 -18.19 -12.73 -4.92
CA GLY A 16 -18.80 -13.19 -3.68
C GLY A 16 -18.14 -12.66 -2.40
N VAL A 17 -17.27 -11.65 -2.51
CA VAL A 17 -16.55 -11.05 -1.37
C VAL A 17 -17.42 -10.01 -0.68
N LEU A 18 -17.62 -10.17 0.64
CA LEU A 18 -18.49 -9.34 1.48
C LEU A 18 -17.72 -8.32 2.34
N ILE A 19 -16.41 -8.17 2.11
CA ILE A 19 -15.61 -7.12 2.76
C ILE A 19 -16.13 -5.75 2.27
N PRO A 20 -16.27 -4.74 3.14
CA PRO A 20 -16.84 -3.44 2.77
C PRO A 20 -15.89 -2.58 1.92
N PHE A 21 -15.26 -3.18 0.91
CA PHE A 21 -14.49 -2.42 -0.06
C PHE A 21 -15.39 -1.46 -0.83
N PRO A 22 -15.02 -0.18 -0.94
CA PRO A 22 -15.83 0.80 -1.64
C PRO A 22 -15.84 0.47 -3.15
N PRO A 23 -17.02 0.15 -3.71
CA PRO A 23 -17.11 -0.11 -5.14
C PRO A 23 -16.74 1.18 -5.90
N ARG A 24 -15.95 1.02 -6.97
CA ARG A 24 -15.58 2.14 -7.85
C ARG A 24 -14.93 3.35 -7.12
N ARG A 25 -14.16 3.12 -6.06
CA ARG A 25 -13.44 4.17 -5.31
C ARG A 25 -12.64 5.11 -6.22
N PRO A 26 -11.87 4.62 -7.23
CA PRO A 26 -11.18 5.49 -8.17
C PRO A 26 -12.11 6.46 -8.91
N SER A 27 -13.26 5.97 -9.40
CA SER A 27 -14.24 6.81 -10.10
C SER A 27 -14.83 7.89 -9.18
N ALA A 28 -15.08 7.59 -7.90
CA ALA A 28 -15.59 8.57 -6.96
C ALA A 28 -14.59 9.71 -6.73
N ILE A 29 -13.30 9.39 -6.61
CA ILE A 29 -12.21 10.37 -6.50
C ILE A 29 -12.15 11.26 -7.74
N LEU A 30 -12.14 10.66 -8.94
CA LEU A 30 -12.04 11.40 -10.20
C LEU A 30 -13.26 12.29 -10.45
N ASN A 31 -14.47 11.83 -10.13
CA ASN A 31 -15.70 12.63 -10.25
C ASN A 31 -15.64 13.85 -9.32
N PHE A 32 -15.27 13.64 -8.05
CA PHE A 32 -15.11 14.75 -7.10
C PHE A 32 -14.10 15.79 -7.60
N LEU A 33 -12.94 15.35 -8.11
CA LEU A 33 -11.95 16.27 -8.65
C LEU A 33 -12.46 17.02 -9.87
N GLY A 34 -13.20 16.37 -10.78
CA GLY A 34 -13.84 17.01 -11.93
C GLY A 34 -14.85 18.10 -11.55
N GLU A 35 -15.56 17.92 -10.43
CA GLU A 35 -16.55 18.89 -9.94
C GLU A 35 -15.92 20.06 -9.16
N LYS A 36 -14.83 19.81 -8.44
CA LYS A 36 -14.26 20.75 -7.44
C LYS A 36 -13.06 21.52 -7.92
N THR A 37 -12.42 21.10 -9.01
CA THR A 37 -11.20 21.73 -9.49
C THR A 37 -11.32 22.15 -10.95
N ALA A 38 -10.87 23.37 -11.27
CA ALA A 38 -10.77 23.83 -12.66
C ALA A 38 -9.70 23.08 -13.46
N SER A 39 -8.77 22.40 -12.77
CA SER A 39 -7.71 21.57 -13.36
C SER A 39 -7.27 20.51 -12.36
N PHE A 40 -7.00 19.30 -12.82
CA PHE A 40 -6.39 18.27 -12.00
C PHE A 40 -4.96 18.65 -11.54
N PRO A 41 -4.43 18.04 -10.47
CA PRO A 41 -3.03 18.23 -10.04
C PRO A 41 -1.99 17.91 -11.15
N GLY A 42 -2.45 17.33 -12.24
CA GLY A 42 -1.75 16.95 -13.46
C GLY A 42 -2.66 16.11 -14.35
N PRO A 43 -2.18 15.61 -15.49
CA PRO A 43 -2.99 14.75 -16.35
C PRO A 43 -3.39 13.47 -15.63
N VAL A 44 -4.61 12.98 -15.91
CA VAL A 44 -5.02 11.61 -15.60
C VAL A 44 -4.53 10.73 -16.73
N ILE A 45 -3.72 9.76 -16.41
CA ILE A 45 -3.15 8.79 -17.36
C ILE A 45 -3.83 7.44 -17.09
N GLU A 46 -4.43 6.88 -18.12
CA GLU A 46 -4.94 5.51 -18.03
C GLU A 46 -3.81 4.49 -18.19
N MET A 47 -3.86 3.44 -17.38
CA MET A 47 -2.96 2.32 -17.52
C MET A 47 -3.04 1.72 -18.92
N PRO A 48 -1.91 1.47 -19.59
CA PRO A 48 -1.91 0.82 -20.89
C PRO A 48 -2.48 -0.61 -20.77
N LEU A 49 -3.55 -0.89 -21.49
CA LEU A 49 -4.17 -2.21 -21.52
C LEU A 49 -3.17 -3.28 -21.98
N ASN A 50 -3.26 -4.46 -21.37
CA ASN A 50 -2.48 -5.65 -21.72
C ASN A 50 -0.95 -5.50 -21.64
N LYS A 51 -0.43 -4.49 -20.93
CA LYS A 51 1.01 -4.38 -20.67
C LYS A 51 1.36 -4.97 -19.30
N VAL A 52 2.42 -5.78 -19.30
CA VAL A 52 3.03 -6.38 -18.11
C VAL A 52 4.17 -5.47 -17.67
N PHE A 53 4.07 -4.90 -16.47
CA PHE A 53 5.07 -3.99 -15.91
C PHE A 53 5.96 -4.65 -14.84
N ALA A 54 5.64 -5.88 -14.43
CA ALA A 54 6.50 -6.71 -13.59
C ALA A 54 6.51 -8.13 -14.13
N SER A 55 7.69 -8.72 -14.22
CA SER A 55 7.87 -10.11 -14.61
C SER A 55 7.63 -11.05 -13.42
N TYR A 56 7.59 -12.32 -13.70
CA TYR A 56 7.57 -13.37 -12.70
C TYR A 56 8.81 -13.33 -11.79
N ASP A 57 9.95 -13.06 -12.39
CA ASP A 57 11.21 -12.94 -11.64
C ASP A 57 11.22 -11.73 -10.71
N ASP A 58 10.62 -10.60 -11.11
CA ASP A 58 10.45 -9.44 -10.22
C ASP A 58 9.67 -9.82 -8.96
N ILE A 59 8.64 -10.67 -9.08
CA ILE A 59 7.84 -11.15 -7.93
C ILE A 59 8.67 -12.07 -7.03
N ARG A 60 9.42 -13.00 -7.63
CA ARG A 60 10.29 -13.94 -6.91
C ARG A 60 11.47 -13.27 -6.21
N HIS A 61 11.91 -12.11 -6.68
CA HIS A 61 12.93 -11.32 -5.98
C HIS A 61 12.44 -10.72 -4.65
N VAL A 62 11.15 -10.82 -4.35
CA VAL A 62 10.54 -10.27 -3.13
C VAL A 62 9.87 -11.35 -2.30
N HIS A 63 9.16 -12.27 -2.94
CA HIS A 63 8.40 -13.33 -2.28
C HIS A 63 9.05 -14.70 -2.45
N GLU A 64 8.82 -15.58 -1.47
CA GLU A 64 9.31 -16.95 -1.49
C GLU A 64 8.81 -17.71 -2.71
N GLU A 65 9.68 -18.52 -3.31
CA GLU A 65 9.36 -19.26 -4.53
C GLU A 65 8.15 -20.20 -4.36
N SER A 66 8.05 -20.88 -3.22
CA SER A 66 6.93 -21.78 -2.92
C SER A 66 5.59 -21.02 -2.88
N TYR A 67 5.59 -19.82 -2.29
CA TYR A 67 4.44 -18.94 -2.26
C TYR A 67 4.08 -18.45 -3.67
N CYS A 68 5.05 -17.97 -4.42
CA CYS A 68 4.83 -17.57 -5.81
C CYS A 68 4.22 -18.70 -6.65
N ASN A 69 4.75 -19.92 -6.51
CA ASN A 69 4.25 -21.10 -7.21
C ASN A 69 2.80 -21.43 -6.83
N SER A 70 2.40 -21.25 -5.55
CA SER A 70 1.01 -21.48 -5.11
C SER A 70 0.01 -20.53 -5.76
N LEU A 71 0.44 -19.29 -6.04
CA LEU A 71 -0.38 -18.28 -6.70
C LEU A 71 -0.47 -18.47 -8.20
N LEU A 72 0.64 -18.81 -8.84
CA LEU A 72 0.80 -18.75 -10.30
C LEU A 72 0.47 -20.07 -11.00
N ASN A 73 0.55 -21.19 -10.30
CA ASN A 73 0.07 -22.46 -10.81
C ASN A 73 -1.46 -22.54 -10.89
N GLY A 74 -2.16 -21.57 -10.26
CA GLY A 74 -3.61 -21.48 -10.34
C GLY A 74 -4.36 -22.61 -9.61
N GLY A 75 -5.61 -22.84 -10.01
CA GLY A 75 -6.42 -23.94 -9.49
C GLY A 75 -6.74 -23.85 -8.00
N ALA A 76 -6.83 -25.00 -7.33
CA ALA A 76 -7.25 -25.10 -5.93
C ALA A 76 -6.27 -24.40 -4.96
N SER A 77 -4.97 -24.40 -5.23
CA SER A 77 -3.97 -23.74 -4.38
C SER A 77 -4.16 -22.24 -4.36
N LEU A 78 -4.42 -21.62 -5.51
CA LEU A 78 -4.73 -20.21 -5.63
C LEU A 78 -6.07 -19.86 -4.95
N GLU A 79 -7.10 -20.70 -5.11
CA GLU A 79 -8.39 -20.46 -4.47
C GLU A 79 -8.26 -20.46 -2.94
N ILE A 80 -7.56 -21.44 -2.37
CA ILE A 80 -7.30 -21.52 -0.93
C ILE A 80 -6.48 -20.31 -0.46
N ALA A 81 -5.43 -19.94 -1.19
CA ALA A 81 -4.62 -18.78 -0.86
C ALA A 81 -5.48 -17.50 -0.81
N LEU A 82 -6.31 -17.25 -1.83
CA LEU A 82 -7.20 -16.08 -1.85
C LEU A 82 -8.24 -16.11 -0.72
N GLN A 83 -8.84 -17.27 -0.43
CA GLN A 83 -9.78 -17.41 0.68
C GLN A 83 -9.13 -17.05 2.03
N THR A 84 -7.91 -17.50 2.24
CA THR A 84 -7.15 -17.22 3.48
C THR A 84 -6.73 -15.75 3.55
N ILE A 85 -6.13 -15.21 2.49
CA ILE A 85 -5.59 -13.84 2.44
C ILE A 85 -6.70 -12.79 2.61
N TYR A 86 -7.85 -13.02 1.99
CA TYR A 86 -9.02 -12.14 2.10
C TYR A 86 -9.93 -12.48 3.29
N GLU A 87 -9.51 -13.41 4.15
CA GLU A 87 -10.28 -13.82 5.35
C GLU A 87 -11.73 -14.18 5.01
N LEU A 88 -11.93 -14.90 3.90
CA LEU A 88 -13.25 -15.28 3.40
C LEU A 88 -13.84 -16.47 4.12
N ILE A 89 -13.00 -17.25 4.79
CA ILE A 89 -13.35 -18.41 5.59
C ILE A 89 -12.79 -18.25 7.01
N ASP A 90 -13.49 -18.80 8.00
CA ASP A 90 -13.02 -18.85 9.38
C ASP A 90 -12.03 -20.01 9.62
N GLU A 91 -11.57 -20.18 10.86
CA GLU A 91 -10.62 -21.24 11.26
C GLU A 91 -11.16 -22.65 11.06
N GLU A 92 -12.48 -22.81 11.04
CA GLU A 92 -13.16 -24.08 10.77
C GLU A 92 -13.46 -24.28 9.26
N GLY A 93 -13.03 -23.36 8.41
CA GLY A 93 -13.24 -23.41 6.97
C GLY A 93 -14.66 -23.03 6.52
N ARG A 94 -15.44 -22.38 7.38
CA ARG A 94 -16.80 -21.92 7.06
C ARG A 94 -16.75 -20.52 6.44
N PRO A 95 -17.60 -20.24 5.43
CA PRO A 95 -17.70 -18.88 4.88
C PRO A 95 -18.09 -17.87 5.97
N CYS A 96 -17.30 -16.79 6.10
CA CYS A 96 -17.58 -15.69 7.03
C CYS A 96 -17.69 -14.32 6.35
N ARG A 97 -16.87 -14.07 5.32
CA ARG A 97 -16.92 -12.87 4.47
C ARG A 97 -17.08 -13.24 3.00
N TYR A 98 -17.72 -14.37 2.72
CA TYR A 98 -17.84 -14.94 1.40
C TYR A 98 -19.22 -15.55 1.17
N ASP A 99 -19.88 -15.15 0.10
CA ASP A 99 -21.10 -15.79 -0.38
C ASP A 99 -20.92 -16.23 -1.84
N LYS A 100 -20.69 -17.53 -2.02
CA LYS A 100 -20.48 -18.13 -3.35
C LYS A 100 -21.74 -18.02 -4.25
N LEU A 101 -22.94 -17.89 -3.64
CA LEU A 101 -24.18 -17.77 -4.40
C LEU A 101 -24.34 -16.39 -5.06
N LEU A 102 -23.69 -15.35 -4.51
CA LEU A 102 -23.66 -14.01 -5.06
C LEU A 102 -22.56 -13.85 -6.12
N ALA A 103 -21.57 -14.75 -6.15
CA ALA A 103 -20.45 -14.67 -7.06
C ALA A 103 -20.90 -14.86 -8.53
N LYS A 104 -20.58 -13.91 -9.38
CA LYS A 104 -20.75 -14.00 -10.84
C LYS A 104 -19.49 -14.50 -11.53
N LYS A 105 -18.35 -14.46 -10.84
CA LYS A 105 -17.05 -14.86 -11.35
C LYS A 105 -16.37 -15.82 -10.35
N PRO A 106 -15.56 -16.78 -10.82
CA PRO A 106 -14.73 -17.60 -9.93
C PRO A 106 -13.74 -16.74 -9.15
N LEU A 107 -13.53 -17.04 -7.87
CA LEU A 107 -12.62 -16.30 -6.97
C LEU A 107 -11.19 -16.19 -7.54
N VAL A 108 -10.69 -17.27 -8.15
CA VAL A 108 -9.35 -17.30 -8.78
C VAL A 108 -9.15 -16.24 -9.87
N LYS A 109 -10.22 -15.72 -10.48
CA LYS A 109 -10.12 -14.61 -11.43
C LYS A 109 -9.63 -13.31 -10.80
N MET A 110 -9.81 -13.12 -9.49
CA MET A 110 -9.28 -11.95 -8.79
C MET A 110 -7.78 -11.80 -8.98
N PHE A 111 -7.03 -12.90 -9.07
CA PHE A 111 -5.58 -12.84 -9.25
C PHE A 111 -5.21 -12.12 -10.55
N ILE A 112 -5.84 -12.47 -11.65
CA ILE A 112 -5.56 -11.90 -12.98
C ILE A 112 -6.25 -10.54 -13.16
N GLU A 113 -7.46 -10.37 -12.62
CA GLU A 113 -8.27 -9.17 -12.87
C GLU A 113 -8.02 -8.05 -11.84
N MET A 114 -7.35 -8.34 -10.72
CA MET A 114 -7.10 -7.37 -9.65
C MET A 114 -5.67 -7.38 -9.12
N VAL A 115 -5.15 -8.54 -8.71
CA VAL A 115 -3.85 -8.60 -8.01
C VAL A 115 -2.71 -8.20 -8.95
N LEU A 116 -2.62 -8.83 -10.11
CA LEU A 116 -1.59 -8.48 -11.11
C LEU A 116 -1.75 -7.06 -11.66
N PRO A 117 -2.95 -6.57 -12.05
CA PRO A 117 -3.12 -5.18 -12.47
C PRO A 117 -2.70 -4.16 -11.40
N ARG A 118 -2.99 -4.40 -10.11
CA ARG A 118 -2.51 -3.53 -9.02
C ARG A 118 -1.01 -3.44 -8.98
N LEU A 119 -0.31 -4.57 -9.04
CA LEU A 119 1.14 -4.62 -9.10
C LEU A 119 1.67 -3.87 -10.33
N TYR A 120 1.10 -4.13 -11.50
CA TYR A 120 1.54 -3.47 -12.74
C TYR A 120 1.35 -1.96 -12.69
N GLY A 121 0.21 -1.51 -12.12
CA GLY A 121 -0.06 -0.09 -11.95
C GLY A 121 0.91 0.60 -11.00
N THR A 122 1.30 -0.03 -9.89
CA THR A 122 2.32 0.50 -8.98
C THR A 122 3.67 0.63 -9.69
N CYS A 123 4.11 -0.38 -10.45
CA CYS A 123 5.33 -0.32 -11.24
C CYS A 123 5.27 0.77 -12.33
N PHE A 124 4.14 0.90 -13.03
CA PHE A 124 3.94 1.93 -14.03
C PHE A 124 3.95 3.33 -13.43
N ALA A 125 3.24 3.54 -12.32
CA ALA A 125 3.17 4.83 -11.63
C ALA A 125 4.53 5.25 -11.05
N ALA A 126 5.33 4.31 -10.56
CA ALA A 126 6.68 4.57 -10.07
C ALA A 126 7.61 5.04 -11.21
N ASN A 127 7.58 4.37 -12.36
CA ASN A 127 8.31 4.83 -13.54
C ASN A 127 7.83 6.22 -14.01
N THR A 128 6.51 6.43 -14.03
CA THR A 128 5.88 7.70 -14.39
C THR A 128 6.33 8.84 -13.47
N ALA A 129 6.42 8.60 -12.16
CA ALA A 129 6.89 9.59 -11.19
C ALA A 129 8.36 9.98 -11.40
N LEU A 130 9.21 9.01 -11.78
CA LEU A 130 10.63 9.27 -12.09
C LEU A 130 10.83 10.04 -13.39
N GLU A 131 9.92 9.89 -14.35
CA GLU A 131 9.99 10.56 -15.66
C GLU A 131 9.31 11.94 -15.64
N ASP A 132 8.43 12.18 -14.68
CA ASP A 132 7.75 13.46 -14.54
C ASP A 132 8.67 14.54 -13.95
N LYS A 133 8.74 15.71 -14.61
CA LYS A 133 9.51 16.86 -14.11
C LYS A 133 9.09 17.32 -12.70
N LYS A 134 7.85 17.04 -12.30
CA LYS A 134 7.32 17.38 -10.98
C LYS A 134 7.59 16.29 -9.95
N GLY A 135 8.03 15.10 -10.38
CA GLY A 135 8.35 13.97 -9.51
C GLY A 135 7.18 13.51 -8.63
N PHE A 136 5.92 13.62 -9.10
CA PHE A 136 4.75 13.21 -8.33
C PHE A 136 3.76 12.43 -9.20
N CYS A 137 3.40 11.25 -8.71
CA CYS A 137 2.36 10.43 -9.29
C CYS A 137 1.46 9.85 -8.20
N TYR A 138 0.15 9.93 -8.37
CA TYR A 138 -0.83 9.27 -7.52
C TYR A 138 -1.49 8.14 -8.31
N TYR A 139 -1.30 6.91 -7.86
CA TYR A 139 -1.95 5.73 -8.42
C TYR A 139 -3.22 5.41 -7.62
N LEU A 140 -4.36 5.35 -8.30
CA LEU A 140 -5.67 5.14 -7.66
C LEU A 140 -5.91 3.67 -7.27
N SER A 141 -4.84 2.94 -6.90
CA SER A 141 -4.87 1.57 -6.41
C SER A 141 -3.50 1.19 -5.80
N GLY A 142 -3.24 -0.11 -5.54
CA GLY A 142 -1.97 -0.59 -4.98
C GLY A 142 -1.97 -0.61 -3.44
N GLY A 143 -0.77 -0.55 -2.84
CA GLY A 143 -0.60 -0.42 -1.40
C GLY A 143 -0.78 -1.71 -0.60
N ASN A 144 -0.36 -2.86 -1.13
CA ASN A 144 -0.54 -4.18 -0.50
C ASN A 144 0.54 -4.46 0.55
N HIS A 145 0.58 -3.70 1.63
CA HIS A 145 1.65 -3.64 2.62
C HIS A 145 1.69 -4.82 3.61
N HIS A 146 0.63 -5.63 3.68
CA HIS A 146 0.59 -6.80 4.56
C HIS A 146 1.11 -8.08 3.89
N ALA A 147 1.31 -8.11 2.58
CA ALA A 147 1.89 -9.27 1.91
C ALA A 147 3.33 -9.48 2.39
N ARG A 148 3.58 -10.65 2.96
CA ARG A 148 4.82 -11.08 3.62
C ARG A 148 5.69 -11.86 2.65
N TYR A 149 6.85 -12.33 3.12
CA TYR A 149 7.77 -13.09 2.28
C TYR A 149 7.14 -14.40 1.74
N SER A 150 6.55 -15.20 2.62
CA SER A 150 6.03 -16.53 2.29
C SER A 150 4.51 -16.66 2.26
N GLU A 151 3.79 -15.55 2.46
CA GLU A 151 2.32 -15.57 2.50
C GLU A 151 1.73 -14.16 2.29
N GLY A 152 0.50 -14.12 1.83
CA GLY A 152 -0.32 -12.91 1.88
C GLY A 152 -1.10 -12.83 3.19
N ALA A 153 -1.52 -11.61 3.56
CA ALA A 153 -2.34 -11.35 4.75
C ALA A 153 -3.09 -10.03 4.58
N GLY A 154 -4.12 -9.78 5.40
CA GLY A 154 -4.80 -8.48 5.45
C GLY A 154 -5.23 -7.97 4.09
N PHE A 155 -5.81 -8.83 3.27
CA PHE A 155 -6.28 -8.54 1.90
C PHE A 155 -5.14 -8.22 0.89
N CYS A 156 -3.88 -8.43 1.26
CA CYS A 156 -2.70 -8.17 0.45
C CYS A 156 -2.09 -9.48 -0.04
N VAL A 157 -2.08 -9.70 -1.36
CA VAL A 157 -1.54 -10.91 -1.98
C VAL A 157 -0.06 -10.76 -2.33
N LEU A 158 0.33 -9.68 -2.99
CA LEU A 158 1.71 -9.37 -3.39
C LEU A 158 2.07 -7.97 -2.89
N ASN A 159 3.25 -7.78 -2.32
CA ASN A 159 3.72 -6.46 -1.87
C ASN A 159 4.21 -5.66 -3.08
N ASP A 160 3.30 -4.95 -3.69
CA ASP A 160 3.54 -4.24 -4.94
C ASP A 160 4.59 -3.12 -4.82
N MET A 161 4.67 -2.43 -3.66
CA MET A 161 5.69 -1.41 -3.43
C MET A 161 7.09 -2.02 -3.35
N MET A 162 7.24 -3.12 -2.61
CA MET A 162 8.53 -3.81 -2.49
C MET A 162 8.98 -4.39 -3.83
N ILE A 163 8.06 -4.95 -4.62
CA ILE A 163 8.36 -5.47 -5.97
C ILE A 163 8.78 -4.31 -6.89
N ALA A 164 8.03 -3.21 -6.90
CA ALA A 164 8.36 -2.04 -7.71
C ALA A 164 9.69 -1.41 -7.28
N ALA A 165 9.96 -1.29 -5.97
CA ALA A 165 11.21 -0.77 -5.43
C ALA A 165 12.41 -1.61 -5.88
N ARG A 166 12.34 -2.92 -5.69
CA ARG A 166 13.40 -3.84 -6.10
C ARG A 166 13.65 -3.83 -7.60
N LYS A 167 12.56 -3.75 -8.37
CA LYS A 167 12.66 -3.61 -9.83
C LYS A 167 13.40 -2.34 -10.26
N LEU A 168 13.08 -1.20 -9.65
CA LEU A 168 13.77 0.06 -9.94
C LEU A 168 15.25 0.00 -9.57
N GLN A 169 15.60 -0.65 -8.46
CA GLN A 169 16.98 -0.88 -8.02
C GLN A 169 17.73 -1.80 -9.00
N ALA A 170 17.15 -2.93 -9.39
CA ALA A 170 17.73 -3.87 -10.37
C ALA A 170 17.95 -3.22 -11.76
N GLN A 171 17.15 -2.23 -12.10
CA GLN A 171 17.34 -1.42 -13.32
C GLN A 171 18.37 -0.31 -13.19
N GLY A 172 18.99 -0.13 -12.00
CA GLY A 172 19.94 0.94 -11.72
C GLY A 172 19.34 2.35 -11.77
N ARG A 173 18.01 2.48 -11.65
CA ARG A 173 17.31 3.77 -11.74
C ARG A 173 17.38 4.55 -10.43
N VAL A 174 17.32 3.88 -9.30
CA VAL A 174 17.41 4.44 -7.94
C VAL A 174 18.07 3.42 -7.03
N HIS A 175 18.79 3.88 -6.00
CA HIS A 175 19.45 3.01 -5.03
C HIS A 175 18.84 3.13 -3.63
N ARG A 176 18.44 4.34 -3.22
CA ARG A 176 17.89 4.64 -1.89
C ARG A 176 16.44 5.01 -1.96
N ILE A 177 15.59 4.14 -1.43
CA ILE A 177 14.13 4.26 -1.53
C ILE A 177 13.53 4.35 -0.13
N TRP A 178 12.55 5.25 0.05
CA TRP A 178 11.68 5.26 1.21
C TRP A 178 10.34 4.60 0.89
N ILE A 179 9.81 3.87 1.87
CA ILE A 179 8.41 3.44 1.90
C ILE A 179 7.80 4.07 3.15
N ILE A 180 6.93 5.05 2.96
CA ILE A 180 6.24 5.80 4.00
C ILE A 180 4.81 5.32 4.06
N ASP A 181 4.45 4.65 5.14
CA ASP A 181 3.14 4.01 5.32
C ASP A 181 2.34 4.74 6.39
N VAL A 182 1.16 5.19 6.02
CA VAL A 182 0.22 5.91 6.88
C VAL A 182 -1.19 5.30 6.88
N ASP A 183 -1.27 4.02 6.51
CA ASP A 183 -2.45 3.17 6.72
C ASP A 183 -2.70 2.98 8.23
N ALA A 184 -3.93 2.67 8.63
CA ALA A 184 -4.24 2.45 10.04
C ALA A 184 -3.51 1.24 10.63
N HIS A 185 -3.24 0.24 9.82
CA HIS A 185 -2.64 -1.01 10.25
C HIS A 185 -1.11 -0.99 10.14
N LYS A 186 -0.42 -1.68 11.05
CA LYS A 186 1.03 -1.82 10.98
C LYS A 186 1.44 -2.51 9.66
N ALA A 187 2.39 -1.92 8.95
CA ALA A 187 2.94 -2.40 7.68
C ALA A 187 3.79 -3.69 7.83
N CYS A 188 3.21 -4.72 8.43
CA CYS A 188 3.93 -5.91 8.88
C CYS A 188 4.60 -6.68 7.73
N GLY A 189 3.98 -6.76 6.54
CA GLY A 189 4.57 -7.40 5.38
C GLY A 189 5.76 -6.62 4.83
N THR A 190 5.61 -5.31 4.66
CA THR A 190 6.71 -4.43 4.23
C THR A 190 7.88 -4.46 5.20
N ALA A 191 7.62 -4.44 6.52
CA ALA A 191 8.65 -4.53 7.55
C ALA A 191 9.40 -5.87 7.51
N GLU A 192 8.68 -7.00 7.38
CA GLU A 192 9.28 -8.33 7.27
C GLU A 192 10.16 -8.46 6.02
N LEU A 193 9.65 -8.03 4.87
CA LEU A 193 10.38 -8.06 3.62
C LEU A 193 11.65 -7.21 3.70
N ASN A 194 11.56 -5.99 4.23
CA ASN A 194 12.72 -5.12 4.41
C ASN A 194 13.75 -5.71 5.37
N PHE A 195 13.30 -6.37 6.45
CA PHE A 195 14.18 -7.07 7.38
C PHE A 195 14.95 -8.21 6.70
N PHE A 196 14.27 -9.06 5.93
CA PHE A 196 14.93 -10.14 5.20
C PHE A 196 15.92 -9.63 4.16
N ILE A 197 15.53 -8.61 3.46
CA ILE A 197 16.36 -7.93 2.50
C ILE A 197 17.67 -7.45 3.16
N LYS A 198 17.60 -6.74 4.28
CA LYS A 198 18.79 -6.21 5.00
C LYS A 198 19.66 -7.30 5.64
N ASN A 199 19.09 -8.46 5.95
CA ASN A 199 19.78 -9.54 6.65
C ASN A 199 20.21 -10.72 5.75
N GLY A 200 20.27 -10.51 4.43
CA GLY A 200 20.84 -11.50 3.52
C GLY A 200 19.90 -12.67 3.20
N SER A 201 18.61 -12.43 3.11
CA SER A 201 17.64 -13.40 2.57
C SER A 201 18.02 -13.86 1.15
N PRO A 202 17.55 -15.05 0.70
CA PRO A 202 17.92 -15.64 -0.60
C PRO A 202 17.67 -14.76 -1.81
N CYS A 203 16.92 -13.68 -1.64
CA CYS A 203 16.62 -12.71 -2.71
C CYS A 203 17.73 -11.71 -3.01
N GLY A 204 18.95 -11.89 -2.48
CA GLY A 204 20.17 -11.11 -2.75
C GLY A 204 19.99 -9.60 -2.97
N PHE A 205 20.77 -8.77 -2.26
CA PHE A 205 20.87 -7.34 -2.58
C PHE A 205 22.02 -7.07 -3.53
N GLU A 206 21.79 -6.12 -4.43
CA GLU A 206 22.90 -5.44 -5.06
C GLU A 206 23.57 -4.53 -4.02
N GLU A 207 24.89 -4.51 -3.97
CA GLU A 207 25.66 -3.64 -3.10
C GLU A 207 25.26 -2.17 -3.34
N GLY A 208 24.94 -1.45 -2.26
CA GLY A 208 24.52 -0.05 -2.33
C GLY A 208 23.00 0.18 -2.59
N ALA A 209 22.18 -0.86 -2.63
CA ALA A 209 20.73 -0.72 -2.74
C ALA A 209 20.09 -0.73 -1.34
N TYR A 210 19.36 0.33 -0.99
CA TYR A 210 18.78 0.52 0.34
C TYR A 210 17.29 0.81 0.28
N ILE A 211 16.51 0.16 1.13
CA ILE A 211 15.11 0.50 1.40
C ILE A 211 14.99 0.85 2.88
N TYR A 212 14.38 1.98 3.16
CA TYR A 212 14.04 2.41 4.51
C TYR A 212 12.55 2.58 4.64
N THR A 213 11.99 2.11 5.73
CA THR A 213 10.55 2.05 5.96
C THR A 213 10.15 2.89 7.17
N LEU A 214 9.09 3.68 7.01
CA LEU A 214 8.39 4.37 8.10
C LEU A 214 6.95 3.90 8.12
N CYS A 215 6.42 3.57 9.30
CA CYS A 215 5.02 3.25 9.48
C CYS A 215 4.44 4.05 10.65
N VAL A 216 3.34 4.77 10.42
CA VAL A 216 2.53 5.41 11.47
C VAL A 216 1.21 4.68 11.55
N HIS A 217 0.96 3.93 12.62
CA HIS A 217 -0.12 2.97 12.69
C HIS A 217 -0.79 2.94 14.07
N MET A 218 -1.94 2.28 14.17
CA MET A 218 -2.58 2.00 15.46
C MET A 218 -1.64 1.22 16.38
N ALA A 219 -1.56 1.63 17.65
CA ALA A 219 -0.76 0.95 18.66
C ALA A 219 -1.34 -0.42 19.07
N GLN A 220 -2.59 -0.68 18.77
CA GLN A 220 -3.34 -1.89 19.15
C GLN A 220 -4.26 -2.34 18.00
N GLY A 221 -4.89 -3.51 18.15
CA GLY A 221 -5.73 -4.10 17.12
C GLY A 221 -4.91 -4.92 16.12
N TRP A 222 -5.57 -5.50 15.14
CA TRP A 222 -4.89 -6.31 14.13
C TRP A 222 -3.85 -5.49 13.36
N PRO A 223 -2.66 -6.02 13.11
CA PRO A 223 -2.12 -7.34 13.44
C PRO A 223 -1.41 -7.41 14.81
N LEU A 224 -1.61 -6.43 15.70
CA LEU A 224 -0.97 -6.31 17.02
C LEU A 224 -1.87 -6.82 18.16
N ASP A 225 -3.00 -7.47 17.85
CA ASP A 225 -3.85 -8.09 18.84
C ASP A 225 -3.20 -9.33 19.50
N ALA A 226 -3.63 -9.64 20.71
CA ALA A 226 -3.04 -10.71 21.52
C ALA A 226 -3.05 -12.08 20.82
N LYS A 227 -4.07 -12.38 20.02
CA LYS A 227 -4.19 -13.65 19.29
C LYS A 227 -3.12 -13.74 18.20
N THR A 228 -3.02 -12.72 17.37
CA THR A 228 -2.03 -12.63 16.27
C THR A 228 -0.60 -12.64 16.82
N LEU A 229 -0.33 -11.86 17.88
CA LEU A 229 0.99 -11.83 18.52
C LEU A 229 1.38 -13.16 19.15
N SER A 230 0.44 -13.88 19.80
CA SER A 230 0.74 -15.16 20.45
C SER A 230 1.05 -16.27 19.44
N SER A 231 0.55 -16.19 18.22
CA SER A 231 0.83 -17.15 17.14
C SER A 231 2.07 -16.78 16.30
N ALA A 232 2.58 -15.56 16.43
CA ALA A 232 3.71 -15.10 15.64
C ALA A 232 5.02 -15.76 16.08
N LYS A 233 5.81 -16.22 15.09
CA LYS A 233 7.13 -16.78 15.34
C LYS A 233 8.17 -15.66 15.50
N PRO A 234 9.21 -15.81 16.35
CA PRO A 234 10.32 -14.86 16.44
C PRO A 234 10.92 -14.58 15.05
N GLY A 235 11.24 -13.32 14.77
CA GLY A 235 11.81 -12.91 13.48
C GLY A 235 10.80 -12.92 12.31
N ARG A 236 9.50 -12.95 12.60
CA ARG A 236 8.39 -12.86 11.62
C ARG A 236 7.43 -11.75 11.98
N ALA A 237 6.69 -11.26 10.99
CA ALA A 237 5.58 -10.35 11.21
C ALA A 237 4.56 -10.98 12.18
N PRO A 238 3.88 -10.18 13.04
CA PRO A 238 3.97 -8.71 13.15
C PRO A 238 5.06 -8.22 14.12
N LEU A 239 5.96 -9.08 14.59
CA LEU A 239 6.99 -8.76 15.59
C LEU A 239 8.15 -7.92 15.02
N ILE A 240 8.23 -7.78 13.69
CA ILE A 240 9.25 -6.96 13.04
C ILE A 240 8.71 -5.54 12.89
N ASN A 241 9.55 -4.57 13.25
CA ASN A 241 9.25 -3.16 13.10
C ASN A 241 9.79 -2.60 11.79
N CYS A 242 9.15 -1.57 11.28
CA CYS A 242 9.73 -0.68 10.30
C CYS A 242 11.00 0.00 10.84
N ASP A 243 11.83 0.56 9.97
CA ASP A 243 13.04 1.31 10.40
C ASP A 243 12.68 2.48 11.33
N VAL A 244 11.53 3.09 11.08
CA VAL A 244 10.88 4.07 11.95
C VAL A 244 9.43 3.61 12.17
N ASP A 245 9.14 3.09 13.34
CA ASP A 245 7.86 2.48 13.71
C ASP A 245 7.17 3.37 14.74
N ILE A 246 6.01 3.93 14.40
CA ILE A 246 5.33 4.96 15.19
C ILE A 246 3.91 4.51 15.53
N PRO A 247 3.73 3.88 16.68
CA PRO A 247 2.40 3.56 17.17
C PRO A 247 1.66 4.82 17.65
N VAL A 248 0.37 4.89 17.31
CA VAL A 248 -0.56 5.90 17.77
C VAL A 248 -1.62 5.21 18.62
N ALA A 249 -1.66 5.52 19.91
CA ALA A 249 -2.66 4.96 20.81
C ALA A 249 -4.01 5.67 20.63
N GLU A 250 -5.08 5.00 21.03
CA GLU A 250 -6.42 5.60 21.08
C GLU A 250 -6.40 6.88 21.93
N GLY A 251 -6.96 7.97 21.40
CA GLY A 251 -6.93 9.31 22.03
C GLY A 251 -5.67 10.14 21.74
N GLU A 252 -4.70 9.61 21.02
CA GLU A 252 -3.51 10.34 20.58
C GLU A 252 -3.64 10.97 19.18
N GLU A 253 -4.82 10.94 18.56
CA GLU A 253 -5.08 11.54 17.25
C GLU A 253 -4.65 13.02 17.15
N PRO A 254 -4.77 13.84 18.21
CA PRO A 254 -4.26 15.21 18.19
C PRO A 254 -2.72 15.31 18.06
N LEU A 255 -2.01 14.23 18.37
CA LEU A 255 -0.55 14.17 18.28
C LEU A 255 -0.07 13.58 16.94
N TYR A 256 -0.97 13.09 16.09
CA TYR A 256 -0.64 12.37 14.87
C TYR A 256 0.32 13.15 13.95
N ALA A 257 -0.03 14.39 13.60
CA ALA A 257 0.80 15.25 12.75
C ALA A 257 2.21 15.50 13.33
N LYS A 258 2.31 15.68 14.65
CA LYS A 258 3.59 15.84 15.35
C LYS A 258 4.41 14.55 15.31
N LYS A 259 3.80 13.41 15.57
CA LYS A 259 4.44 12.09 15.52
C LYS A 259 4.95 11.78 14.10
N LEU A 260 4.12 11.99 13.07
CA LEU A 260 4.49 11.83 11.66
C LEU A 260 5.66 12.72 11.27
N THR A 261 5.62 14.01 11.61
CA THR A 261 6.71 14.97 11.31
C THR A 261 8.02 14.55 11.96
N ALA A 262 7.98 14.08 13.21
CA ALA A 262 9.17 13.56 13.89
C ALA A 262 9.70 12.29 13.21
N GLY A 263 8.81 11.38 12.81
CA GLY A 263 9.18 10.16 12.12
C GLY A 263 9.84 10.39 10.77
N LEU A 264 9.33 11.32 9.97
CA LEU A 264 9.94 11.70 8.69
C LEU A 264 11.38 12.22 8.86
N LYS A 265 11.64 13.00 9.92
CA LYS A 265 13.01 13.47 10.24
C LYS A 265 13.90 12.32 10.67
N LEU A 266 13.41 11.39 11.50
CA LEU A 266 14.17 10.20 11.89
C LEU A 266 14.50 9.30 10.68
N LEU A 267 13.56 9.14 9.74
CA LEU A 267 13.79 8.40 8.50
C LEU A 267 14.91 9.04 7.67
N GLU A 268 14.90 10.35 7.53
CA GLU A 268 15.93 11.12 6.84
C GLU A 268 17.29 10.98 7.53
N GLU A 269 17.35 11.19 8.85
CA GLU A 269 18.59 11.06 9.65
C GLU A 269 19.18 9.66 9.54
N LYS A 270 18.37 8.63 9.67
CA LYS A 270 18.79 7.24 9.53
C LYS A 270 19.38 6.96 8.15
N THR A 271 18.67 7.37 7.10
CA THR A 271 19.15 7.18 5.72
C THR A 271 20.49 7.87 5.50
N LYS A 272 20.63 9.12 5.91
CA LYS A 272 21.89 9.90 5.77
C LYS A 272 23.04 9.29 6.58
N THR A 273 22.75 8.82 7.79
CA THR A 273 23.76 8.23 8.67
C THR A 273 24.30 6.91 8.09
N GLU A 274 23.44 6.08 7.54
CA GLU A 274 23.81 4.75 7.06
C GLU A 274 24.36 4.76 5.62
N THR A 275 23.96 5.73 4.78
CA THR A 275 24.35 5.75 3.36
C THR A 275 25.18 6.96 2.94
N GLY A 276 25.30 7.96 3.80
CA GLY A 276 25.96 9.24 3.47
C GLY A 276 25.16 10.13 2.51
N ALA A 277 23.92 9.77 2.14
CA ALA A 277 23.14 10.48 1.13
C ALA A 277 21.64 10.46 1.45
N GLU A 278 20.87 11.25 0.70
CA GLU A 278 19.41 11.31 0.80
C GLU A 278 18.74 10.19 -0.01
N ALA A 279 17.46 9.95 0.25
CA ALA A 279 16.65 9.08 -0.60
C ALA A 279 16.51 9.67 -2.01
N GLU A 280 16.41 8.80 -2.99
CA GLU A 280 16.25 9.14 -4.41
C GLU A 280 14.83 8.98 -4.89
N PHE A 281 14.02 8.23 -4.15
CA PHE A 281 12.62 7.94 -4.48
C PHE A 281 11.82 7.59 -3.23
N ALA A 282 10.50 7.84 -3.26
CA ALA A 282 9.61 7.41 -2.19
C ALA A 282 8.33 6.77 -2.72
N PHE A 283 7.89 5.71 -2.04
CA PHE A 283 6.52 5.20 -2.09
C PHE A 283 5.78 5.72 -0.87
N VAL A 284 4.55 6.22 -1.06
CA VAL A 284 3.66 6.61 0.02
C VAL A 284 2.43 5.72 -0.02
N VAL A 285 2.23 4.96 1.05
CA VAL A 285 1.09 4.06 1.22
C VAL A 285 -0.01 4.85 1.90
N ASP A 286 -0.93 5.37 1.08
CA ASP A 286 -1.99 6.28 1.49
C ASP A 286 -3.27 5.50 1.80
N GLY A 287 -3.29 4.85 2.99
CA GLY A 287 -4.50 4.27 3.53
C GLY A 287 -5.46 5.35 4.00
N SER A 288 -6.74 5.25 3.64
CA SER A 288 -7.78 6.12 4.18
C SER A 288 -8.56 5.48 5.34
N ASP A 289 -8.17 4.30 5.78
CA ASP A 289 -8.78 3.61 6.91
C ASP A 289 -8.53 4.24 8.31
N PRO A 290 -7.53 5.14 8.53
CA PRO A 290 -7.53 5.97 9.73
C PRO A 290 -8.69 6.98 9.80
N TYR A 291 -9.44 7.17 8.70
CA TYR A 291 -10.53 8.13 8.66
C TYR A 291 -11.69 7.73 9.58
N GLU A 292 -12.22 8.67 10.37
CA GLU A 292 -13.27 8.45 11.37
C GLU A 292 -14.57 7.81 10.83
N HIS A 293 -14.75 7.84 9.50
CA HIS A 293 -15.88 7.22 8.80
C HIS A 293 -15.52 5.92 8.09
N ASP A 294 -14.38 5.32 8.37
CA ASP A 294 -14.05 3.98 7.89
C ASP A 294 -14.98 2.94 8.50
N GLU A 295 -15.40 1.98 7.70
CA GLU A 295 -16.39 0.96 8.08
C GLU A 295 -15.75 -0.39 8.43
N LEU A 296 -14.41 -0.51 8.39
CA LEU A 296 -13.74 -1.75 8.79
C LEU A 296 -13.54 -1.76 10.31
N GLU A 297 -14.05 -2.78 10.97
CA GLU A 297 -13.98 -2.90 12.43
C GLU A 297 -12.55 -2.89 12.96
N SER A 298 -11.60 -3.51 12.24
CA SER A 298 -10.19 -3.58 12.65
C SER A 298 -9.46 -2.24 12.59
N SER A 299 -9.99 -1.20 11.94
CA SER A 299 -9.41 0.15 11.88
C SER A 299 -9.98 1.12 12.93
N ALA A 300 -10.92 0.65 13.77
CA ALA A 300 -11.72 1.52 14.64
C ALA A 300 -10.95 2.22 15.78
N LEU A 301 -9.71 1.81 16.05
CA LEU A 301 -8.89 2.35 17.16
C LEU A 301 -8.06 3.59 16.78
N LEU A 302 -8.09 4.03 15.55
CA LEU A 302 -7.47 5.29 15.09
C LEU A 302 -8.47 6.04 14.22
N LYS A 303 -8.94 7.19 14.68
CA LYS A 303 -10.02 7.97 14.05
C LYS A 303 -9.60 9.41 13.77
N LEU A 304 -9.00 9.60 12.61
CA LEU A 304 -8.65 10.93 12.13
C LEU A 304 -9.87 11.59 11.47
N THR A 305 -10.08 12.86 11.73
CA THR A 305 -11.03 13.68 10.96
C THR A 305 -10.55 13.84 9.52
N LEU A 306 -11.44 14.22 8.60
CA LEU A 306 -11.06 14.50 7.21
C LEU A 306 -9.92 15.53 7.13
N SER A 307 -9.98 16.59 7.95
CA SER A 307 -8.93 17.62 8.00
C SER A 307 -7.59 17.05 8.44
N GLN A 308 -7.56 16.16 9.43
CA GLN A 308 -6.32 15.50 9.88
C GLN A 308 -5.76 14.53 8.81
N CYS A 309 -6.62 13.83 8.09
CA CYS A 309 -6.16 12.99 6.95
C CYS A 309 -5.49 13.86 5.87
N VAL A 310 -6.13 14.96 5.47
CA VAL A 310 -5.55 15.90 4.49
C VAL A 310 -4.26 16.54 5.01
N GLU A 311 -4.20 16.96 6.29
CA GLU A 311 -2.99 17.49 6.93
C GLU A 311 -1.86 16.46 6.91
N ARG A 312 -2.14 15.20 7.24
CA ARG A 312 -1.21 14.08 7.17
C ARG A 312 -0.54 14.00 5.80
N ASP A 313 -1.35 13.99 4.76
CA ASP A 313 -0.90 13.82 3.39
C ASP A 313 -0.12 15.06 2.90
N MET A 314 -0.58 16.25 3.26
CA MET A 314 0.15 17.49 2.95
C MET A 314 1.52 17.54 3.63
N ILE A 315 1.65 17.10 4.90
CA ILE A 315 2.94 17.02 5.62
C ILE A 315 3.93 16.13 4.83
N ILE A 316 3.50 14.95 4.38
CA ILE A 316 4.37 14.05 3.62
C ILE A 316 4.71 14.67 2.26
N TYR A 317 3.73 15.21 1.56
CA TYR A 317 3.93 15.84 0.26
C TYR A 317 4.95 16.99 0.33
N ASP A 318 4.80 17.91 1.28
CA ASP A 318 5.70 19.06 1.46
C ASP A 318 7.10 18.60 1.88
N PHE A 319 7.19 17.58 2.73
CA PHE A 319 8.46 17.01 3.15
C PHE A 319 9.25 16.44 1.96
N LEU A 320 8.61 15.70 1.06
CA LEU A 320 9.24 15.13 -0.12
C LEU A 320 9.55 16.21 -1.17
N ARG A 321 8.62 17.14 -1.39
CA ARG A 321 8.78 18.24 -2.37
C ARG A 321 9.93 19.16 -2.04
N THR A 322 10.09 19.57 -0.78
CA THR A 322 11.19 20.46 -0.35
C THR A 322 12.55 19.82 -0.50
N ARG A 323 12.62 18.49 -0.59
CA ARG A 323 13.84 17.69 -0.83
C ARG A 323 14.03 17.27 -2.27
N ASN A 324 13.10 17.63 -3.16
CA ASN A 324 13.07 17.19 -4.56
C ASN A 324 13.12 15.64 -4.71
N ILE A 325 12.50 14.90 -3.79
CA ILE A 325 12.41 13.45 -3.84
C ILE A 325 11.18 13.08 -4.69
N PRO A 326 11.36 12.44 -5.85
CA PRO A 326 10.26 11.92 -6.64
C PRO A 326 9.48 10.87 -5.85
N CYS A 327 8.15 10.87 -5.98
CA CYS A 327 7.33 9.94 -5.22
C CYS A 327 6.12 9.43 -5.99
N VAL A 328 5.75 8.20 -5.68
CA VAL A 328 4.47 7.62 -6.04
C VAL A 328 3.62 7.40 -4.79
N TRP A 329 2.36 7.79 -4.89
CA TRP A 329 1.34 7.54 -3.88
C TRP A 329 0.47 6.39 -4.34
N VAL A 330 0.21 5.43 -3.48
CA VAL A 330 -0.65 4.27 -3.76
C VAL A 330 -1.85 4.27 -2.84
N LEU A 331 -3.04 4.09 -3.42
CA LEU A 331 -4.31 4.09 -2.72
C LEU A 331 -4.50 2.75 -1.99
N SER A 332 -4.09 2.71 -0.72
CA SER A 332 -4.14 1.52 0.13
C SER A 332 -5.50 1.32 0.82
N GLY A 333 -5.52 0.90 2.08
CA GLY A 333 -6.69 0.69 2.90
C GLY A 333 -7.76 1.76 2.77
N GLY A 334 -8.93 1.44 3.28
CA GLY A 334 -10.09 2.33 3.24
C GLY A 334 -11.33 1.61 2.79
N TYR A 335 -12.33 1.60 3.65
CA TYR A 335 -13.50 0.75 3.60
C TYR A 335 -14.78 1.56 3.78
N GLY A 336 -15.86 1.07 3.16
CA GLY A 336 -17.14 1.75 3.26
C GLY A 336 -17.31 2.91 2.27
N LYS A 337 -18.45 3.58 2.39
CA LYS A 337 -18.97 4.52 1.37
C LYS A 337 -18.17 5.81 1.28
N ARG A 338 -17.45 6.21 2.34
CA ARG A 338 -16.73 7.49 2.42
C ARG A 338 -15.21 7.37 2.31
N ALA A 339 -14.67 6.17 2.08
CA ALA A 339 -13.23 5.93 1.98
C ALA A 339 -12.54 6.69 0.83
N TRP A 340 -13.28 7.21 -0.13
CA TRP A 340 -12.75 8.03 -1.23
C TRP A 340 -12.46 9.49 -0.83
N GLU A 341 -13.05 9.97 0.29
CA GLU A 341 -13.00 11.40 0.66
C GLU A 341 -11.57 11.88 1.01
N PRO A 342 -10.79 11.21 1.88
CA PRO A 342 -9.46 11.68 2.23
C PRO A 342 -8.55 11.88 1.01
N PRO A 343 -8.31 10.90 0.14
CA PRO A 343 -7.43 11.07 -1.02
C PRO A 343 -7.99 12.09 -2.03
N ALA A 344 -9.31 12.17 -2.20
CA ALA A 344 -9.91 13.16 -3.10
C ALA A 344 -9.69 14.59 -2.60
N HIS A 345 -9.86 14.83 -1.29
CA HIS A 345 -9.64 16.14 -0.69
C HIS A 345 -8.15 16.52 -0.67
N PHE A 346 -7.24 15.59 -0.39
CA PHE A 346 -5.81 15.81 -0.54
C PHE A 346 -5.44 16.24 -1.97
N LEU A 347 -5.88 15.49 -2.98
CA LEU A 347 -5.61 15.82 -4.38
C LEU A 347 -6.22 17.17 -4.79
N ALA A 348 -7.41 17.52 -4.28
CA ALA A 348 -8.02 18.83 -4.51
C ALA A 348 -7.21 19.96 -3.85
N GLU A 349 -6.65 19.74 -2.64
CA GLU A 349 -5.79 20.70 -1.99
C GLU A 349 -4.49 20.96 -2.77
N LEU A 350 -3.89 19.91 -3.33
CA LEU A 350 -2.73 20.07 -4.23
C LEU A 350 -3.05 20.92 -5.47
N CYS A 351 -4.30 20.93 -5.94
CA CYS A 351 -4.70 21.82 -7.04
C CYS A 351 -4.68 23.29 -6.62
N ARG A 352 -5.10 23.59 -5.40
CA ARG A 352 -5.15 24.99 -4.88
C ARG A 352 -3.76 25.57 -4.62
N HIS A 353 -2.85 24.74 -4.08
CA HIS A 353 -1.48 25.17 -3.77
C HIS A 353 -0.58 25.36 -5.01
N ARG A 354 -1.06 24.95 -6.19
CA ARG A 354 -0.32 25.05 -7.46
C ARG A 354 -0.82 26.15 -8.40
N GLY A 355 -1.90 26.85 -8.03
CA GLY A 355 -2.38 28.06 -8.71
C GLY A 355 -1.67 29.29 -8.14
#